data_070cbc8e3d9e998b12d8a40d6dd5b71e
#
_entry.id   070cbc8e3d9e998b12d8a40d6dd5b71e
#
_cell.length_a   1.000
_cell.length_b   1.000
_cell.length_c   1.000
_cell.angle_alpha   90.00
_cell.angle_beta   90.00
_cell.angle_gamma   90.00
#
_symmetry.space_group_name_H-M   'P 1'
#
loop_
_entity.id
_entity.type
_entity.pdbx_description
1 polymer ?
#
loop_
_entity_poly.entity_id
_entity_poly.type
_entity_poly.pdbx_seq_one_letter_code
_entity_poly.pdbx_strand_id
1 'polypeptide(L)'
;MRILVTLLCCFPLANLLGQTSKNFQPFPGDSAKLYQFDLYKNFFINDEEEFKERSELVRAFQNLDKKLSTQSKTANKNSYHLVEEFDSLSKKIGKHSSYLGMFAYIDLSNPIYQMKMDSFNQQLSPILNRISATITALPLSSITKEKQNLPGPDYRFYYDQLRANPMNELSEKERRIINDITPNLINWQPRLFQTTIRTTEYKPMKIGDRVLNLPANLSEVFNHSDREVRKEGYLNNLEAMKSRRDIFAMLLLETVRNRNKVATLMGYKDFPEQYYSQRFLTRNNVNTLLKTLADSAYINQRFENAVFEDLKKTGDIDTVFAWDRFMPDPKAPTPRFTIGEASKIILEVTKPLGNDYYTEMAKLLDPQNGRLDMVNRPNRVQRPGFSTGSVGYNSVFFQGNFEGYIGDLIIFGHEAGHAVQNMLMDKNGVSSFYASGPSYFTESFAGFNELILTDYLYQHANTIEYKKYYLSRFLNQAMELFGNGMDATYERILYDSIPAGKISNADQLELQMQKTGVQFSIWYQPYIKFEMQWVNKLQFISNPMYRLNYVYAKLLALYYFSQYQQNNKSFIQKYNALLRNGYDSEPDKILKQFLGISISDKKLVDVSLGLINKKIDEYESLIK
;
A
#
# COMPACT_ATOMS: atom_id res chain seq x y z
N MET A 1 11.91 -5.64 15.31
CA MET A 1 12.30 -4.27 14.98
C MET A 1 11.85 -3.92 13.57
N ARG A 2 10.54 -3.69 13.39
CA ARG A 2 9.89 -3.33 12.12
C ARG A 2 8.84 -2.23 12.29
N ILE A 3 8.89 -1.46 13.37
CA ILE A 3 7.88 -0.43 13.66
C ILE A 3 8.08 0.85 12.82
N LEU A 4 9.21 1.00 12.13
CA LEU A 4 9.58 2.28 11.51
C LEU A 4 9.80 2.28 9.99
N VAL A 5 9.56 1.18 9.26
CA VAL A 5 9.82 1.12 7.81
C VAL A 5 8.56 1.00 6.95
N THR A 6 7.38 0.85 7.54
CA THR A 6 6.15 0.56 6.79
C THR A 6 5.45 1.80 6.19
N LEU A 7 5.97 2.99 6.41
CA LEU A 7 5.38 4.26 5.90
C LEU A 7 5.83 4.67 4.49
N LEU A 8 6.60 3.83 3.78
CA LEU A 8 7.28 4.31 2.56
C LEU A 8 6.90 3.63 1.24
N CYS A 9 6.03 2.65 1.20
CA CYS A 9 5.87 1.88 -0.03
C CYS A 9 4.45 1.40 -0.25
N CYS A 10 3.57 2.17 -0.80
CA CYS A 10 2.39 1.58 -1.43
C CYS A 10 1.66 2.54 -2.35
N PHE A 11 2.21 2.80 -3.52
CA PHE A 11 1.34 3.05 -4.68
C PHE A 11 2.12 2.78 -5.97
N PRO A 12 1.47 2.24 -7.01
CA PRO A 12 2.15 2.07 -8.28
C PRO A 12 2.55 3.43 -8.83
N LEU A 13 3.84 3.61 -9.04
CA LEU A 13 4.49 4.77 -9.67
C LEU A 13 4.06 4.97 -11.15
N ALA A 14 2.81 4.69 -11.48
CA ALA A 14 2.31 4.93 -12.83
C ALA A 14 2.15 6.42 -13.16
N ASN A 15 2.22 7.33 -12.17
CA ASN A 15 1.99 8.77 -12.38
C ASN A 15 3.01 9.70 -11.72
N LEU A 16 4.22 9.23 -11.38
CA LEU A 16 5.29 10.08 -10.81
C LEU A 16 6.24 10.65 -11.87
N LEU A 17 5.76 10.86 -13.08
CA LEU A 17 6.47 11.66 -14.05
C LEU A 17 5.95 13.10 -13.93
N GLY A 18 6.75 13.90 -13.27
CA GLY A 18 6.68 15.32 -13.03
C GLY A 18 5.65 16.13 -13.80
N GLN A 19 4.50 16.37 -13.24
CA GLN A 19 3.81 17.62 -13.51
C GLN A 19 4.52 18.72 -12.71
N THR A 20 5.39 19.46 -13.38
CA THR A 20 5.78 20.78 -12.89
C THR A 20 4.51 21.62 -12.84
N SER A 21 4.02 21.88 -11.64
CA SER A 21 2.81 22.65 -11.39
C SER A 21 2.95 24.05 -11.94
N LYS A 22 2.43 24.29 -13.12
CA LYS A 22 2.07 25.64 -13.53
C LYS A 22 0.84 26.04 -12.70
N ASN A 23 1.03 26.97 -11.76
CA ASN A 23 -0.04 27.69 -11.04
C ASN A 23 -1.29 26.85 -10.72
N PHE A 24 -1.13 25.83 -9.89
CA PHE A 24 -2.27 25.06 -9.42
C PHE A 24 -3.14 25.96 -8.52
N GLN A 25 -4.38 26.15 -8.92
CA GLN A 25 -5.40 26.79 -8.09
C GLN A 25 -6.19 25.69 -7.36
N PRO A 26 -6.55 25.89 -6.09
CA PRO A 26 -7.49 25.00 -5.40
C PRO A 26 -8.77 24.83 -6.23
N PHE A 27 -9.43 23.67 -6.09
CA PHE A 27 -10.72 23.46 -6.73
C PHE A 27 -11.69 24.58 -6.31
N PRO A 28 -12.52 25.15 -7.21
CA PRO A 28 -13.46 26.21 -6.85
C PRO A 28 -14.34 25.80 -5.67
N GLY A 29 -14.39 26.63 -4.62
CA GLY A 29 -15.12 26.37 -3.40
C GLY A 29 -14.30 25.75 -2.26
N ASP A 30 -13.06 25.31 -2.51
CA ASP A 30 -12.17 24.85 -1.44
C ASP A 30 -11.34 26.01 -0.88
N SER A 31 -11.24 26.08 0.44
CA SER A 31 -10.38 27.03 1.13
C SER A 31 -9.05 26.36 1.52
N ALA A 32 -7.94 26.90 1.03
CA ALA A 32 -6.61 26.41 1.38
C ALA A 32 -6.36 26.36 2.90
N LYS A 33 -6.97 27.29 3.66
CA LYS A 33 -6.83 27.33 5.13
C LYS A 33 -7.62 26.23 5.85
N LEU A 34 -8.75 25.79 5.30
CA LEU A 34 -9.59 24.77 5.92
C LEU A 34 -8.98 23.37 5.82
N TYR A 35 -8.21 23.09 4.75
CA TYR A 35 -7.68 21.78 4.45
C TYR A 35 -6.15 21.75 4.58
N GLN A 36 -5.66 22.32 5.68
CA GLN A 36 -4.26 22.28 6.10
C GLN A 36 -4.15 21.67 7.48
N PHE A 37 -3.06 20.92 7.71
CA PHE A 37 -2.78 20.39 9.04
C PHE A 37 -2.70 21.50 10.10
N ASP A 38 -3.34 21.24 11.22
CA ASP A 38 -3.00 21.84 12.50
C ASP A 38 -2.25 20.80 13.34
N LEU A 39 -0.96 20.66 13.07
CA LEU A 39 -0.11 19.67 13.74
C LEU A 39 0.08 20.02 15.21
N TYR A 40 0.05 21.29 15.56
CA TYR A 40 0.14 21.71 16.96
C TYR A 40 -1.11 21.30 17.76
N LYS A 41 -2.28 21.40 17.17
CA LYS A 41 -3.52 20.92 17.80
C LYS A 41 -3.56 19.37 17.94
N ASN A 42 -2.99 18.67 16.97
CA ASN A 42 -3.13 17.21 16.89
C ASN A 42 -2.00 16.43 17.57
N PHE A 43 -0.82 17.03 17.79
CA PHE A 43 0.36 16.34 18.33
C PHE A 43 0.97 17.04 19.54
N PHE A 44 1.55 18.22 19.38
CA PHE A 44 2.25 18.97 20.41
C PHE A 44 1.91 20.45 20.29
N ILE A 45 1.91 21.17 21.42
CA ILE A 45 1.56 22.61 21.44
C ILE A 45 2.57 23.43 20.62
N ASN A 46 3.84 23.03 20.62
CA ASN A 46 4.92 23.64 19.84
C ASN A 46 6.12 22.71 19.71
N ASP A 47 7.13 23.14 18.92
CA ASP A 47 8.38 22.41 18.71
C ASP A 47 9.22 22.21 19.97
N GLU A 48 9.13 23.13 20.94
CA GLU A 48 9.88 23.05 22.20
C GLU A 48 9.32 21.95 23.09
N GLU A 49 8.01 21.82 23.19
CA GLU A 49 7.34 20.74 23.90
C GLU A 49 7.69 19.38 23.24
N GLU A 50 7.62 19.30 21.92
CA GLU A 50 8.01 18.08 21.19
C GLU A 50 9.46 17.68 21.50
N PHE A 51 10.40 18.63 21.43
CA PHE A 51 11.81 18.35 21.71
C PHE A 51 12.03 17.88 23.15
N LYS A 52 11.35 18.48 24.11
CA LYS A 52 11.41 18.10 25.52
C LYS A 52 10.88 16.68 25.72
N GLU A 53 9.62 16.41 25.25
CA GLU A 53 9.01 15.07 25.37
C GLU A 53 9.84 14.01 24.65
N ARG A 54 10.38 14.30 23.48
CA ARG A 54 11.24 13.38 22.71
C ARG A 54 12.53 13.06 23.46
N SER A 55 13.15 14.06 24.07
CA SER A 55 14.36 13.87 24.88
C SER A 55 14.10 13.07 26.15
N GLU A 56 12.95 13.29 26.79
CA GLU A 56 12.49 12.51 27.95
C GLU A 56 12.17 11.06 27.55
N LEU A 57 11.55 10.85 26.39
CA LEU A 57 11.25 9.52 25.86
C LEU A 57 12.53 8.70 25.61
N VAL A 58 13.58 9.30 25.04
CA VAL A 58 14.88 8.61 24.85
C VAL A 58 15.47 8.21 26.20
N ARG A 59 15.45 9.11 27.20
CA ARG A 59 15.92 8.79 28.56
C ARG A 59 15.08 7.68 29.22
N ALA A 60 13.75 7.69 29.02
CA ALA A 60 12.87 6.66 29.54
C ALA A 60 13.22 5.28 28.95
N PHE A 61 13.48 5.18 27.66
CA PHE A 61 13.95 3.95 27.03
C PHE A 61 15.33 3.51 27.54
N GLN A 62 16.27 4.42 27.76
CA GLN A 62 17.59 4.11 28.36
C GLN A 62 17.42 3.55 29.78
N ASN A 63 16.52 4.11 30.58
CA ASN A 63 16.24 3.63 31.92
C ASN A 63 15.55 2.25 31.91
N LEU A 64 14.62 2.03 30.99
CA LEU A 64 13.97 0.73 30.81
C LEU A 64 14.97 -0.35 30.38
N ASP A 65 15.88 -0.05 29.46
CA ASP A 65 16.97 -0.94 29.03
C ASP A 65 17.83 -1.37 30.22
N LYS A 66 18.20 -0.42 31.09
CA LYS A 66 18.92 -0.71 32.35
C LYS A 66 18.12 -1.59 33.31
N LYS A 67 16.84 -1.29 33.53
CA LYS A 67 15.97 -2.10 34.39
C LYS A 67 15.85 -3.53 33.87
N LEU A 68 15.64 -3.72 32.58
CA LEU A 68 15.53 -5.04 31.95
C LEU A 68 16.82 -5.82 32.02
N SER A 69 17.97 -5.20 31.77
CA SER A 69 19.29 -5.86 31.81
C SER A 69 19.66 -6.38 33.20
N THR A 70 19.17 -5.75 34.27
CA THR A 70 19.41 -6.20 35.66
C THR A 70 18.48 -7.33 36.07
N GLN A 71 17.33 -7.50 35.42
CA GLN A 71 16.29 -8.48 35.80
C GLN A 71 16.30 -9.75 34.93
N SER A 72 17.13 -9.85 33.92
CA SER A 72 17.10 -10.93 32.92
C SER A 72 17.29 -12.36 33.42
N LYS A 73 17.56 -12.56 34.71
CA LYS A 73 17.87 -13.88 35.30
C LYS A 73 16.77 -14.49 36.19
N THR A 74 15.72 -13.75 36.53
CA THR A 74 14.64 -14.26 37.39
C THR A 74 13.28 -13.91 36.86
N ALA A 75 12.47 -14.95 36.54
CA ALA A 75 11.07 -14.78 36.18
C ALA A 75 10.28 -14.25 37.39
N ASN A 76 9.82 -13.01 37.33
CA ASN A 76 8.97 -12.41 38.36
C ASN A 76 7.90 -11.47 37.74
N LYS A 77 6.90 -11.10 38.57
CA LYS A 77 5.82 -10.17 38.18
C LYS A 77 6.34 -8.84 37.59
N ASN A 78 7.53 -8.44 37.99
CA ASN A 78 8.15 -7.20 37.56
C ASN A 78 8.52 -7.21 36.04
N SER A 79 8.82 -8.38 35.46
CA SER A 79 9.11 -8.50 34.03
C SER A 79 7.91 -8.16 33.15
N TYR A 80 6.68 -8.54 33.54
CA TYR A 80 5.46 -8.16 32.82
C TYR A 80 5.30 -6.63 32.80
N HIS A 81 5.45 -5.97 33.95
CA HIS A 81 5.31 -4.52 34.04
C HIS A 81 6.39 -3.76 33.25
N LEU A 82 7.60 -4.32 33.10
CA LEU A 82 8.61 -3.71 32.22
C LEU A 82 8.27 -3.85 30.74
N VAL A 83 7.63 -4.95 30.33
CA VAL A 83 7.11 -5.09 28.95
C VAL A 83 5.92 -4.14 28.71
N GLU A 84 5.05 -3.97 29.71
CA GLU A 84 3.96 -2.99 29.69
C GLU A 84 4.48 -1.55 29.62
N GLU A 85 5.56 -1.22 30.37
CA GLU A 85 6.27 0.07 30.26
C GLU A 85 6.83 0.25 28.84
N PHE A 86 7.41 -0.80 28.24
CA PHE A 86 7.90 -0.77 26.86
C PHE A 86 6.78 -0.52 25.85
N ASP A 87 5.62 -1.18 25.99
CA ASP A 87 4.44 -0.93 25.15
C ASP A 87 3.98 0.53 25.26
N SER A 88 3.84 1.03 26.48
CA SER A 88 3.41 2.41 26.74
C SER A 88 4.36 3.45 26.14
N LEU A 89 5.68 3.25 26.28
CA LEU A 89 6.67 4.13 25.68
C LEU A 89 6.66 4.03 24.14
N SER A 90 6.44 2.84 23.59
CA SER A 90 6.41 2.60 22.15
C SER A 90 5.27 3.34 21.44
N LYS A 91 4.12 3.52 22.09
CA LYS A 91 3.02 4.36 21.59
C LYS A 91 3.46 5.79 21.27
N LYS A 92 4.38 6.35 22.06
CA LYS A 92 4.88 7.72 21.90
C LYS A 92 5.85 7.87 20.72
N ILE A 93 6.58 6.82 20.32
CA ILE A 93 7.51 6.88 19.18
C ILE A 93 6.77 7.31 17.90
N GLY A 94 5.62 6.69 17.63
CA GLY A 94 4.80 6.99 16.46
C GLY A 94 4.33 8.44 16.42
N LYS A 95 3.93 9.00 17.58
CA LYS A 95 3.52 10.40 17.72
C LYS A 95 4.63 11.37 17.26
N HIS A 96 5.86 11.21 17.77
CA HIS A 96 7.01 12.04 17.37
C HIS A 96 7.38 11.85 15.90
N SER A 97 7.45 10.60 15.43
CA SER A 97 7.79 10.31 14.04
C SER A 97 6.78 10.87 13.05
N SER A 98 5.48 10.79 13.36
CA SER A 98 4.41 11.36 12.53
C SER A 98 4.47 12.88 12.51
N TYR A 99 4.65 13.53 13.65
CA TYR A 99 4.79 14.99 13.73
C TYR A 99 5.96 15.49 12.88
N LEU A 100 7.16 14.96 13.11
CA LEU A 100 8.36 15.36 12.38
C LEU A 100 8.26 15.04 10.89
N GLY A 101 7.72 13.87 10.54
CA GLY A 101 7.51 13.45 9.17
C GLY A 101 6.52 14.33 8.43
N MET A 102 5.39 14.71 9.07
CA MET A 102 4.41 15.61 8.44
C MET A 102 5.01 16.98 8.15
N PHE A 103 5.73 17.60 9.08
CA PHE A 103 6.43 18.85 8.80
C PHE A 103 7.44 18.74 7.66
N ALA A 104 8.21 17.65 7.60
CA ALA A 104 9.12 17.40 6.48
C ALA A 104 8.38 17.24 5.13
N TYR A 105 7.15 16.70 5.12
CA TYR A 105 6.38 16.51 3.89
C TYR A 105 5.65 17.77 3.41
N ILE A 106 5.23 18.66 4.31
CA ILE A 106 4.56 19.90 3.92
C ILE A 106 5.52 20.99 3.45
N ASP A 107 6.82 20.87 3.78
CA ASP A 107 7.86 21.78 3.30
C ASP A 107 9.20 21.07 3.09
N LEU A 108 9.43 20.59 1.86
CA LEU A 108 10.68 19.95 1.45
C LEU A 108 11.89 20.90 1.41
N SER A 109 11.68 22.21 1.44
CA SER A 109 12.77 23.18 1.47
C SER A 109 13.39 23.32 2.87
N ASN A 110 12.70 22.84 3.91
CA ASN A 110 13.17 22.87 5.29
C ASN A 110 13.67 21.48 5.75
N PRO A 111 14.99 21.22 5.77
CA PRO A 111 15.54 19.92 6.14
C PRO A 111 15.54 19.65 7.65
N ILE A 112 15.19 20.63 8.48
CA ILE A 112 15.34 20.55 9.95
C ILE A 112 14.54 19.40 10.53
N TYR A 113 13.30 19.21 10.08
CA TYR A 113 12.44 18.14 10.61
C TYR A 113 12.93 16.74 10.20
N GLN A 114 13.43 16.59 8.97
CA GLN A 114 14.06 15.33 8.54
C GLN A 114 15.31 15.03 9.38
N MET A 115 16.16 16.03 9.63
CA MET A 115 17.35 15.86 10.47
C MET A 115 16.99 15.50 11.92
N LYS A 116 15.94 16.13 12.49
CA LYS A 116 15.43 15.78 13.82
C LYS A 116 14.97 14.30 13.88
N MET A 117 14.25 13.85 12.85
CA MET A 117 13.76 12.48 12.74
C MET A 117 14.91 11.47 12.60
N ASP A 118 15.90 11.75 11.76
CA ASP A 118 17.08 10.90 11.58
C ASP A 118 17.89 10.78 12.88
N SER A 119 18.10 11.89 13.59
CA SER A 119 18.77 11.91 14.91
C SER A 119 18.00 11.10 15.96
N PHE A 120 16.66 11.22 15.98
CA PHE A 120 15.81 10.44 16.89
C PHE A 120 15.94 8.95 16.63
N ASN A 121 15.88 8.54 15.37
CA ASN A 121 16.01 7.14 14.96
C ASN A 121 17.41 6.58 15.31
N GLN A 122 18.48 7.35 15.09
CA GLN A 122 19.84 6.94 15.45
C GLN A 122 19.99 6.70 16.96
N GLN A 123 19.36 7.53 17.79
CA GLN A 123 19.42 7.37 19.24
C GLN A 123 18.61 6.18 19.75
N LEU A 124 17.41 5.98 19.18
CA LEU A 124 16.48 4.94 19.67
C LEU A 124 16.81 3.54 19.17
N SER A 125 17.21 3.37 17.91
CA SER A 125 17.34 2.05 17.30
C SER A 125 18.25 1.09 18.08
N PRO A 126 19.44 1.50 18.58
CA PRO A 126 20.29 0.61 19.38
C PRO A 126 19.65 0.19 20.70
N ILE A 127 18.90 1.11 21.34
CA ILE A 127 18.23 0.85 22.63
C ILE A 127 17.09 -0.14 22.44
N LEU A 128 16.23 0.09 21.44
CA LEU A 128 15.11 -0.80 21.11
C LEU A 128 15.59 -2.21 20.76
N ASN A 129 16.72 -2.33 20.07
CA ASN A 129 17.33 -3.61 19.75
C ASN A 129 17.75 -4.38 21.02
N ARG A 130 18.38 -3.72 21.99
CA ARG A 130 18.78 -4.36 23.26
C ARG A 130 17.58 -4.75 24.09
N ILE A 131 16.59 -3.87 24.19
CA ILE A 131 15.33 -4.17 24.89
C ILE A 131 14.66 -5.41 24.29
N SER A 132 14.50 -5.46 22.96
CA SER A 132 13.90 -6.60 22.28
C SER A 132 14.68 -7.89 22.49
N ALA A 133 16.01 -7.84 22.45
CA ALA A 133 16.87 -8.99 22.73
C ALA A 133 16.70 -9.48 24.18
N THR A 134 16.61 -8.56 25.14
CA THR A 134 16.42 -8.90 26.54
C THR A 134 15.03 -9.52 26.75
N ILE A 135 13.97 -8.95 26.19
CA ILE A 135 12.61 -9.52 26.26
C ILE A 135 12.58 -10.93 25.66
N THR A 136 13.23 -11.15 24.53
CA THR A 136 13.32 -12.48 23.88
C THR A 136 13.96 -13.53 24.80
N ALA A 137 14.87 -13.13 25.67
CA ALA A 137 15.54 -14.01 26.63
C ALA A 137 14.72 -14.29 27.91
N LEU A 138 13.65 -13.54 28.16
CA LEU A 138 12.79 -13.76 29.34
C LEU A 138 12.00 -15.08 29.22
N PRO A 139 11.68 -15.76 30.32
CA PRO A 139 10.75 -16.88 30.30
C PRO A 139 9.33 -16.43 29.90
N LEU A 140 8.66 -17.21 29.04
CA LEU A 140 7.28 -16.90 28.59
C LEU A 140 6.32 -16.66 29.75
N SER A 141 6.48 -17.42 30.83
CA SER A 141 5.65 -17.26 32.06
C SER A 141 5.76 -15.88 32.71
N SER A 142 6.80 -15.12 32.40
CA SER A 142 7.02 -13.79 32.97
C SER A 142 6.24 -12.68 32.23
N ILE A 143 5.77 -12.96 31.05
CA ILE A 143 5.15 -11.96 30.14
C ILE A 143 3.72 -12.32 29.74
N THR A 144 3.19 -13.46 30.19
CA THR A 144 1.80 -13.87 29.90
C THR A 144 0.86 -13.45 31.04
N LYS A 145 -0.25 -12.80 30.65
CA LYS A 145 -1.30 -12.30 31.55
C LYS A 145 -1.94 -13.41 32.41
N GLU A 146 -2.29 -14.53 31.80
CA GLU A 146 -3.03 -15.64 32.46
C GLU A 146 -2.31 -16.23 33.66
N LYS A 147 -0.99 -16.38 33.59
CA LYS A 147 -0.21 -16.95 34.70
C LYS A 147 0.04 -15.99 35.85
N GLN A 148 -0.19 -14.69 35.63
CA GLN A 148 0.09 -13.65 36.61
C GLN A 148 -1.17 -13.00 37.20
N ASN A 149 -2.34 -13.33 36.62
CA ASN A 149 -3.64 -12.76 37.02
C ASN A 149 -3.65 -11.21 37.02
N LEU A 150 -2.99 -10.59 36.03
CA LEU A 150 -2.81 -9.15 35.91
C LEU A 150 -3.79 -8.55 34.90
N PRO A 151 -4.29 -7.32 35.08
CA PRO A 151 -4.97 -6.56 34.04
C PRO A 151 -3.96 -6.15 32.98
N GLY A 152 -4.40 -5.98 31.72
CA GLY A 152 -3.54 -5.50 30.63
C GLY A 152 -3.53 -6.44 29.42
N PRO A 153 -2.75 -6.12 28.35
CA PRO A 153 -2.61 -6.94 27.16
C PRO A 153 -1.92 -8.29 27.44
N ASP A 154 -2.22 -9.31 26.66
CA ASP A 154 -1.40 -10.53 26.62
C ASP A 154 -0.27 -10.33 25.60
N TYR A 155 0.98 -10.40 26.04
CA TYR A 155 2.15 -10.19 25.17
C TYR A 155 2.70 -11.49 24.57
N ARG A 156 1.97 -12.61 24.69
CA ARG A 156 2.40 -13.93 24.19
C ARG A 156 2.71 -13.90 22.70
N PHE A 157 1.79 -13.38 21.91
CA PHE A 157 1.96 -13.35 20.45
C PHE A 157 3.15 -12.47 20.02
N TYR A 158 3.33 -11.32 20.66
CA TYR A 158 4.50 -10.47 20.43
C TYR A 158 5.81 -11.22 20.74
N TYR A 159 5.86 -11.90 21.88
CA TYR A 159 7.02 -12.69 22.29
C TYR A 159 7.31 -13.86 21.33
N ASP A 160 6.29 -14.60 20.92
CA ASP A 160 6.43 -15.70 19.98
C ASP A 160 6.98 -15.21 18.64
N GLN A 161 6.56 -14.02 18.18
CA GLN A 161 7.11 -13.39 16.98
C GLN A 161 8.57 -12.96 17.12
N LEU A 162 8.95 -12.42 18.28
CA LEU A 162 10.35 -12.10 18.53
C LEU A 162 11.21 -13.36 18.47
N ARG A 163 10.76 -14.46 19.06
CA ARG A 163 11.52 -15.73 19.10
C ARG A 163 11.53 -16.49 17.77
N ALA A 164 10.48 -16.38 16.99
CA ALA A 164 10.40 -17.02 15.67
C ALA A 164 11.35 -16.44 14.62
N ASN A 165 12.08 -15.36 14.94
CA ASN A 165 13.05 -14.78 14.02
C ASN A 165 14.33 -15.62 13.95
N PRO A 166 14.66 -16.26 12.81
CA PRO A 166 15.86 -17.10 12.68
C PRO A 166 17.17 -16.38 12.98
N MET A 167 17.20 -15.06 12.85
CA MET A 167 18.35 -14.24 13.24
C MET A 167 18.77 -14.43 14.72
N ASN A 168 17.86 -14.91 15.57
CA ASN A 168 18.18 -15.15 16.97
C ASN A 168 19.08 -16.38 17.17
N GLU A 169 19.14 -17.28 16.22
CA GLU A 169 20.04 -18.45 16.23
C GLU A 169 21.47 -18.09 15.83
N LEU A 170 21.68 -16.91 15.24
CA LEU A 170 22.99 -16.41 14.80
C LEU A 170 23.74 -15.77 15.97
N SER A 171 25.07 -15.89 15.95
CA SER A 171 25.95 -15.18 16.89
C SER A 171 25.84 -13.67 16.72
N GLU A 172 26.21 -12.90 17.74
CA GLU A 172 26.22 -11.44 17.66
C GLU A 172 27.10 -10.91 16.53
N LYS A 173 28.24 -11.56 16.29
CA LYS A 173 29.15 -11.22 15.18
C LYS A 173 28.49 -11.42 13.81
N GLU A 174 27.81 -12.53 13.60
CA GLU A 174 27.09 -12.82 12.35
C GLU A 174 25.97 -11.82 12.12
N ARG A 175 25.14 -11.56 13.13
CA ARG A 175 24.07 -10.54 13.05
C ARG A 175 24.60 -9.17 12.68
N ARG A 176 25.72 -8.77 13.28
CA ARG A 176 26.38 -7.49 12.96
C ARG A 176 26.84 -7.45 11.51
N ILE A 177 27.54 -8.47 11.04
CA ILE A 177 28.02 -8.55 9.65
C ILE A 177 26.82 -8.46 8.69
N ILE A 178 25.75 -9.24 8.91
CA ILE A 178 24.57 -9.22 8.05
C ILE A 178 23.93 -7.82 8.03
N ASN A 179 23.79 -7.17 9.19
CA ASN A 179 23.21 -5.83 9.28
C ASN A 179 24.07 -4.78 8.54
N ASP A 180 25.38 -4.90 8.61
CA ASP A 180 26.32 -3.96 7.96
C ASP A 180 26.37 -4.13 6.44
N ILE A 181 26.28 -5.36 5.93
CA ILE A 181 26.36 -5.64 4.48
C ILE A 181 25.00 -5.50 3.76
N THR A 182 23.89 -5.79 4.44
CA THR A 182 22.55 -5.81 3.83
C THR A 182 22.20 -4.50 3.12
N PRO A 183 22.38 -3.30 3.71
CA PRO A 183 22.09 -2.05 3.03
C PRO A 183 22.88 -1.86 1.73
N ASN A 184 24.14 -2.31 1.72
CA ASN A 184 25.01 -2.21 0.55
C ASN A 184 24.62 -3.18 -0.58
N LEU A 185 23.93 -4.27 -0.24
CA LEU A 185 23.48 -5.25 -1.23
C LEU A 185 22.12 -4.88 -1.87
N ILE A 186 21.24 -4.17 -1.14
CA ILE A 186 19.83 -4.03 -1.55
C ILE A 186 19.32 -2.58 -1.70
N ASN A 187 20.08 -1.55 -1.29
CA ASN A 187 19.56 -0.17 -1.29
C ASN A 187 19.98 0.66 -2.51
N TRP A 188 20.98 0.23 -3.28
CA TRP A 188 21.47 0.99 -4.43
C TRP A 188 20.63 0.80 -5.70
N GLN A 189 20.04 -0.39 -5.88
CA GLN A 189 19.27 -0.71 -7.08
C GLN A 189 18.08 0.22 -7.31
N PRO A 190 17.21 0.51 -6.30
CA PRO A 190 16.12 1.46 -6.47
C PRO A 190 16.60 2.87 -6.82
N ARG A 191 17.75 3.30 -6.26
CA ARG A 191 18.31 4.62 -6.54
C ARG A 191 18.82 4.70 -7.98
N LEU A 192 19.53 3.67 -8.44
CA LEU A 192 20.01 3.62 -9.83
C LEU A 192 18.84 3.53 -10.80
N PHE A 193 17.81 2.74 -10.51
CA PHE A 193 16.59 2.68 -11.30
C PHE A 193 15.97 4.08 -11.49
N GLN A 194 15.74 4.82 -10.40
CA GLN A 194 15.16 6.17 -10.44
C GLN A 194 16.06 7.16 -11.19
N THR A 195 17.38 7.07 -10.99
CA THR A 195 18.34 7.91 -11.71
C THR A 195 18.27 7.63 -13.22
N THR A 196 18.26 6.35 -13.61
CA THR A 196 18.18 5.94 -15.01
C THR A 196 16.89 6.43 -15.69
N ILE A 197 15.74 6.34 -15.00
CA ILE A 197 14.48 6.91 -15.52
C ILE A 197 14.62 8.41 -15.73
N ARG A 198 15.11 9.14 -14.75
CA ARG A 198 15.22 10.61 -14.81
C ARG A 198 16.17 11.08 -15.91
N THR A 199 17.22 10.33 -16.20
CA THR A 199 18.24 10.66 -17.21
C THR A 199 17.95 10.04 -18.58
N THR A 200 16.82 9.35 -18.74
CA THR A 200 16.44 8.78 -20.05
C THR A 200 16.05 9.87 -20.99
N GLU A 201 16.65 9.87 -22.17
CA GLU A 201 16.33 10.78 -23.25
C GLU A 201 15.14 10.25 -24.06
N TYR A 202 14.27 11.16 -24.45
CA TYR A 202 13.12 10.92 -25.32
C TYR A 202 13.29 11.72 -26.60
N LYS A 203 12.82 11.18 -27.72
CA LYS A 203 12.78 11.94 -28.94
C LYS A 203 11.85 13.15 -28.78
N PRO A 204 12.22 14.33 -29.31
CA PRO A 204 11.31 15.47 -29.33
C PRO A 204 9.99 15.11 -30.02
N MET A 205 8.89 15.51 -29.40
CA MET A 205 7.55 15.36 -29.96
C MET A 205 6.85 16.70 -30.03
N LYS A 206 5.99 16.91 -31.06
CA LYS A 206 5.23 18.14 -31.23
C LYS A 206 3.74 17.85 -31.32
N ILE A 207 2.94 18.73 -30.72
CA ILE A 207 1.48 18.80 -30.95
C ILE A 207 1.20 20.22 -31.42
N GLY A 208 0.85 20.39 -32.71
CA GLY A 208 0.84 21.71 -33.34
C GLY A 208 2.22 22.37 -33.24
N ASP A 209 2.27 23.61 -32.77
CA ASP A 209 3.51 24.36 -32.58
C ASP A 209 4.20 24.09 -31.22
N ARG A 210 3.58 23.32 -30.34
CA ARG A 210 4.16 23.00 -29.01
C ARG A 210 5.14 21.85 -29.09
N VAL A 211 6.35 22.06 -28.58
CA VAL A 211 7.32 21.00 -28.31
C VAL A 211 7.02 20.43 -26.91
N LEU A 212 6.85 19.12 -26.82
CA LEU A 212 6.54 18.41 -25.57
C LEU A 212 7.80 17.80 -24.98
N ASN A 213 7.92 17.92 -23.66
CA ASN A 213 8.84 17.12 -22.86
C ASN A 213 8.12 15.83 -22.47
N LEU A 214 8.40 14.72 -23.16
CA LEU A 214 7.62 13.49 -23.02
C LEU A 214 7.56 12.93 -21.60
N PRO A 215 8.61 12.87 -20.79
CA PRO A 215 8.43 12.40 -19.41
C PRO A 215 7.36 13.18 -18.64
N ALA A 216 7.33 14.50 -18.80
CA ALA A 216 6.36 15.36 -18.11
C ALA A 216 4.98 15.36 -18.79
N ASN A 217 4.90 15.12 -20.10
CA ASN A 217 3.67 15.21 -20.87
C ASN A 217 3.10 13.84 -21.30
N LEU A 218 3.61 12.71 -20.79
CA LEU A 218 3.12 11.37 -21.18
C LEU A 218 1.62 11.20 -20.98
N SER A 219 1.08 11.72 -19.88
CA SER A 219 -0.36 11.64 -19.62
C SER A 219 -1.17 12.42 -20.66
N GLU A 220 -0.74 13.62 -21.03
CA GLU A 220 -1.39 14.44 -22.07
C GLU A 220 -1.40 13.71 -23.41
N VAL A 221 -0.26 13.12 -23.78
CA VAL A 221 -0.10 12.39 -25.06
C VAL A 221 -0.94 11.11 -25.09
N PHE A 222 -0.91 10.32 -24.02
CA PHE A 222 -1.65 9.04 -23.99
C PHE A 222 -3.17 9.21 -23.91
N ASN A 223 -3.65 10.34 -23.40
CA ASN A 223 -5.07 10.69 -23.36
C ASN A 223 -5.47 11.66 -24.50
N HIS A 224 -4.63 11.86 -25.52
CA HIS A 224 -4.95 12.76 -26.62
C HIS A 224 -6.08 12.18 -27.48
N SER A 225 -6.95 13.04 -28.01
CA SER A 225 -8.07 12.62 -28.87
C SER A 225 -7.59 12.02 -30.19
N ASP A 226 -6.53 12.61 -30.80
CA ASP A 226 -5.92 12.11 -32.02
C ASP A 226 -5.13 10.81 -31.74
N ARG A 227 -5.50 9.75 -32.48
CA ARG A 227 -4.90 8.42 -32.39
C ARG A 227 -3.43 8.39 -32.79
N GLU A 228 -3.04 9.16 -33.83
CA GLU A 228 -1.66 9.18 -34.29
C GLU A 228 -0.75 9.85 -33.27
N VAL A 229 -1.22 10.87 -32.56
CA VAL A 229 -0.50 11.46 -31.41
C VAL A 229 -0.27 10.42 -30.31
N ARG A 230 -1.32 9.65 -29.94
CA ARG A 230 -1.17 8.58 -28.93
C ARG A 230 -0.17 7.52 -29.39
N LYS A 231 -0.25 7.10 -30.65
CA LYS A 231 0.63 6.10 -31.23
C LYS A 231 2.09 6.57 -31.27
N GLU A 232 2.34 7.78 -31.74
CA GLU A 232 3.69 8.38 -31.80
C GLU A 232 4.29 8.45 -30.36
N GLY A 233 3.52 8.97 -29.41
CA GLY A 233 3.95 9.05 -28.03
C GLY A 233 4.21 7.69 -27.39
N TYR A 234 3.36 6.70 -27.65
CA TYR A 234 3.57 5.33 -27.18
C TYR A 234 4.86 4.72 -27.75
N LEU A 235 5.08 4.84 -29.07
CA LEU A 235 6.27 4.29 -29.73
C LEU A 235 7.55 4.99 -29.27
N ASN A 236 7.51 6.32 -29.07
CA ASN A 236 8.62 7.08 -28.52
C ASN A 236 8.95 6.63 -27.09
N ASN A 237 7.93 6.47 -26.23
CA ASN A 237 8.12 5.93 -24.88
C ASN A 237 8.68 4.49 -24.91
N LEU A 238 8.20 3.65 -25.83
CA LEU A 238 8.70 2.28 -25.99
C LEU A 238 10.19 2.25 -26.40
N GLU A 239 10.61 3.14 -27.30
CA GLU A 239 12.00 3.27 -27.71
C GLU A 239 12.89 3.74 -26.55
N ALA A 240 12.42 4.73 -25.77
CA ALA A 240 13.10 5.18 -24.57
C ALA A 240 13.21 4.04 -23.52
N MET A 241 12.21 3.18 -23.39
CA MET A 241 12.29 1.97 -22.55
C MET A 241 13.32 0.97 -23.10
N LYS A 242 13.36 0.75 -24.42
CA LYS A 242 14.33 -0.14 -25.07
C LYS A 242 15.77 0.30 -24.84
N SER A 243 16.06 1.60 -24.85
CA SER A 243 17.41 2.13 -24.64
C SER A 243 18.02 1.82 -23.26
N ARG A 244 17.19 1.54 -22.25
CA ARG A 244 17.61 1.24 -20.86
C ARG A 244 17.28 -0.18 -20.41
N ARG A 245 16.76 -1.00 -21.31
CA ARG A 245 16.27 -2.36 -21.03
C ARG A 245 17.30 -3.24 -20.33
N ASP A 246 18.54 -3.25 -20.82
CA ASP A 246 19.58 -4.10 -20.27
C ASP A 246 20.05 -3.66 -18.88
N ILE A 247 20.05 -2.34 -18.61
CA ILE A 247 20.34 -1.80 -17.27
C ILE A 247 19.26 -2.26 -16.28
N PHE A 248 17.99 -2.17 -16.66
CA PHE A 248 16.90 -2.62 -15.81
C PHE A 248 16.87 -4.14 -15.63
N ALA A 249 17.23 -4.90 -16.67
CA ALA A 249 17.42 -6.34 -16.55
C ALA A 249 18.50 -6.68 -15.52
N MET A 250 19.66 -6.04 -15.60
CA MET A 250 20.74 -6.22 -14.62
C MET A 250 20.27 -5.86 -13.20
N LEU A 251 19.56 -4.73 -13.03
CA LEU A 251 19.04 -4.32 -11.72
C LEU A 251 18.07 -5.35 -11.15
N LEU A 252 17.16 -5.87 -11.96
CA LEU A 252 16.18 -6.87 -11.51
C LEU A 252 16.84 -8.21 -11.16
N LEU A 253 17.77 -8.68 -12.02
CA LEU A 253 18.53 -9.90 -11.78
C LEU A 253 19.34 -9.83 -10.48
N GLU A 254 20.05 -8.72 -10.26
CA GLU A 254 20.83 -8.51 -9.04
C GLU A 254 19.95 -8.31 -7.81
N THR A 255 18.79 -7.68 -7.96
CA THR A 255 17.81 -7.58 -6.86
C THR A 255 17.40 -8.98 -6.38
N VAL A 256 17.02 -9.87 -7.30
CA VAL A 256 16.61 -11.23 -6.95
C VAL A 256 17.77 -12.01 -6.30
N ARG A 257 18.99 -11.95 -6.89
CA ARG A 257 20.16 -12.64 -6.36
C ARG A 257 20.52 -12.15 -4.95
N ASN A 258 20.59 -10.84 -4.77
CA ASN A 258 20.99 -10.24 -3.50
C ASN A 258 19.95 -10.46 -2.41
N ARG A 259 18.66 -10.37 -2.73
CA ARG A 259 17.57 -10.66 -1.78
C ARG A 259 17.62 -12.12 -1.31
N ASN A 260 17.79 -13.06 -2.23
CA ASN A 260 17.95 -14.48 -1.87
C ASN A 260 19.21 -14.70 -1.01
N LYS A 261 20.36 -14.09 -1.36
CA LYS A 261 21.58 -14.20 -0.57
C LYS A 261 21.39 -13.66 0.85
N VAL A 262 20.78 -12.49 0.99
CA VAL A 262 20.49 -11.89 2.31
C VAL A 262 19.54 -12.78 3.10
N ALA A 263 18.48 -13.32 2.48
CA ALA A 263 17.55 -14.22 3.15
C ALA A 263 18.22 -15.49 3.68
N THR A 264 19.10 -16.10 2.86
CA THR A 264 19.86 -17.30 3.31
C THR A 264 20.85 -16.98 4.43
N LEU A 265 21.52 -15.82 4.41
CA LEU A 265 22.36 -15.36 5.51
C LEU A 265 21.56 -15.13 6.80
N MET A 266 20.28 -14.77 6.69
CA MET A 266 19.36 -14.60 7.83
C MET A 266 18.74 -15.91 8.33
N GLY A 267 19.10 -17.08 7.76
CA GLY A 267 18.59 -18.39 8.17
C GLY A 267 17.32 -18.87 7.44
N TYR A 268 16.85 -18.17 6.41
CA TYR A 268 15.75 -18.62 5.56
C TYR A 268 16.27 -19.43 4.36
N LYS A 269 15.44 -20.31 3.81
CA LYS A 269 15.78 -21.07 2.60
C LYS A 269 16.04 -20.14 1.40
N ASP A 270 15.20 -19.14 1.21
CA ASP A 270 15.24 -18.14 0.15
C ASP A 270 14.42 -16.90 0.52
N PHE A 271 14.43 -15.86 -0.31
CA PHE A 271 13.67 -14.64 -0.06
C PHE A 271 12.14 -14.86 -0.08
N PRO A 272 11.54 -15.67 -1.00
CA PRO A 272 10.12 -16.00 -0.90
C PRO A 272 9.71 -16.59 0.45
N GLU A 273 10.47 -17.53 1.01
CA GLU A 273 10.17 -18.09 2.32
C GLU A 273 10.24 -17.03 3.43
N GLN A 274 11.28 -16.20 3.42
CA GLN A 274 11.37 -15.05 4.32
C GLN A 274 10.13 -14.14 4.18
N TYR A 275 9.74 -13.82 2.94
CA TYR A 275 8.63 -12.93 2.67
C TYR A 275 7.31 -13.50 3.14
N TYR A 276 7.05 -14.80 2.88
CA TYR A 276 5.81 -15.48 3.25
C TYR A 276 5.70 -15.67 4.76
N SER A 277 6.75 -16.21 5.41
CA SER A 277 6.73 -16.46 6.85
C SER A 277 6.46 -15.20 7.68
N GLN A 278 7.05 -14.08 7.27
CA GLN A 278 6.84 -12.78 7.92
C GLN A 278 5.41 -12.24 7.75
N ARG A 279 4.58 -12.87 6.93
CA ARG A 279 3.17 -12.52 6.65
C ARG A 279 2.21 -13.64 6.99
N PHE A 280 2.68 -14.67 7.68
CA PHE A 280 1.89 -15.86 8.04
C PHE A 280 1.31 -16.59 6.81
N LEU A 281 2.02 -16.54 5.70
CA LEU A 281 1.69 -17.25 4.47
C LEU A 281 2.61 -18.47 4.29
N THR A 282 2.16 -19.45 3.55
CA THR A 282 2.99 -20.60 3.15
C THR A 282 3.18 -20.60 1.62
N ARG A 283 4.32 -21.13 1.17
CA ARG A 283 4.59 -21.28 -0.27
C ARG A 283 3.47 -22.06 -0.98
N ASN A 284 2.94 -23.10 -0.33
CA ASN A 284 1.87 -23.93 -0.90
C ASN A 284 0.59 -23.09 -1.10
N ASN A 285 0.15 -22.35 -0.08
CA ASN A 285 -1.06 -21.52 -0.18
C ASN A 285 -0.91 -20.44 -1.24
N VAL A 286 0.25 -19.77 -1.30
CA VAL A 286 0.55 -18.77 -2.33
C VAL A 286 0.51 -19.39 -3.74
N ASN A 287 1.19 -20.51 -3.95
CA ASN A 287 1.21 -21.18 -5.25
C ASN A 287 -0.19 -21.63 -5.69
N THR A 288 -0.98 -22.18 -4.77
CA THR A 288 -2.36 -22.59 -5.02
C THR A 288 -3.22 -21.40 -5.42
N LEU A 289 -3.12 -20.29 -4.68
CA LEU A 289 -3.87 -19.06 -5.00
C LEU A 289 -3.50 -18.49 -6.36
N LEU A 290 -2.20 -18.30 -6.64
CA LEU A 290 -1.74 -17.76 -7.91
C LEU A 290 -2.13 -18.65 -9.10
N LYS A 291 -2.08 -19.97 -8.92
CA LYS A 291 -2.58 -20.91 -9.92
C LYS A 291 -4.08 -20.77 -10.14
N THR A 292 -4.87 -20.68 -9.06
CA THR A 292 -6.33 -20.51 -9.16
C THR A 292 -6.68 -19.21 -9.89
N LEU A 293 -5.96 -18.11 -9.63
CA LEU A 293 -6.16 -16.84 -10.34
C LEU A 293 -5.80 -16.96 -11.83
N ALA A 294 -4.70 -17.65 -12.15
CA ALA A 294 -4.31 -17.89 -13.54
C ALA A 294 -5.35 -18.74 -14.28
N ASP A 295 -5.87 -19.80 -13.66
CA ASP A 295 -6.93 -20.65 -14.21
C ASP A 295 -8.26 -19.89 -14.37
N SER A 296 -8.50 -18.86 -13.57
CA SER A 296 -9.69 -18.00 -13.59
C SER A 296 -9.51 -16.71 -14.38
N ALA A 297 -8.37 -16.49 -15.02
CA ALA A 297 -8.04 -15.25 -15.72
C ALA A 297 -8.95 -14.95 -16.92
N TYR A 298 -9.70 -15.95 -17.42
CA TYR A 298 -10.77 -15.75 -18.42
C TYR A 298 -11.81 -14.71 -17.98
N ILE A 299 -11.99 -14.49 -16.66
CA ILE A 299 -12.88 -13.47 -16.10
C ILE A 299 -12.33 -12.07 -16.42
N ASN A 300 -11.03 -11.86 -16.20
CA ASN A 300 -10.37 -10.60 -16.56
C ASN A 300 -10.39 -10.38 -18.07
N GLN A 301 -10.07 -11.43 -18.84
CA GLN A 301 -10.09 -11.37 -20.31
C GLN A 301 -11.48 -11.06 -20.86
N ARG A 302 -12.56 -11.56 -20.22
CA ARG A 302 -13.95 -11.20 -20.54
C ARG A 302 -14.21 -9.71 -20.36
N PHE A 303 -13.81 -9.14 -19.23
CA PHE A 303 -13.95 -7.71 -18.99
C PHE A 303 -13.14 -6.89 -19.98
N GLU A 304 -11.88 -7.27 -20.22
CA GLU A 304 -11.03 -6.59 -21.20
C GLU A 304 -11.60 -6.66 -22.63
N ASN A 305 -12.22 -7.78 -23.02
CA ASN A 305 -12.92 -7.89 -24.31
C ASN A 305 -14.10 -6.92 -24.38
N ALA A 306 -14.90 -6.79 -23.31
CA ALA A 306 -15.97 -5.81 -23.25
C ALA A 306 -15.43 -4.37 -23.39
N VAL A 307 -14.32 -4.07 -22.73
CA VAL A 307 -13.62 -2.77 -22.89
C VAL A 307 -13.11 -2.59 -24.33
N PHE A 308 -12.58 -3.62 -24.97
CA PHE A 308 -12.12 -3.54 -26.36
C PHE A 308 -13.28 -3.22 -27.32
N GLU A 309 -14.42 -3.87 -27.17
CA GLU A 309 -15.60 -3.57 -27.99
C GLU A 309 -16.10 -2.12 -27.76
N ASP A 310 -16.04 -1.64 -26.54
CA ASP A 310 -16.36 -0.25 -26.22
C ASP A 310 -15.35 0.74 -26.85
N LEU A 311 -14.05 0.45 -26.79
CA LEU A 311 -13.01 1.24 -27.43
C LEU A 311 -13.17 1.26 -28.97
N LYS A 312 -13.51 0.12 -29.59
CA LYS A 312 -13.77 0.05 -31.04
C LYS A 312 -14.94 0.95 -31.44
N LYS A 313 -16.06 0.86 -30.72
CA LYS A 313 -17.24 1.70 -30.97
C LYS A 313 -16.95 3.20 -30.75
N THR A 314 -16.25 3.53 -29.65
CA THR A 314 -15.92 4.92 -29.30
C THR A 314 -14.96 5.58 -30.28
N GLY A 315 -13.96 4.83 -30.73
CA GLY A 315 -12.89 5.33 -31.61
C GLY A 315 -13.14 5.12 -33.10
N ASP A 316 -14.23 4.44 -33.48
CA ASP A 316 -14.48 3.99 -34.87
C ASP A 316 -13.25 3.25 -35.42
N ILE A 317 -12.75 2.27 -34.68
CA ILE A 317 -11.53 1.51 -35.00
C ILE A 317 -11.80 0.00 -35.04
N ASP A 318 -11.23 -0.68 -36.05
CA ASP A 318 -11.39 -2.13 -36.19
C ASP A 318 -10.52 -2.92 -35.21
N THR A 319 -9.34 -2.39 -34.88
CA THR A 319 -8.34 -3.09 -34.05
C THR A 319 -7.82 -2.16 -32.95
N VAL A 320 -7.85 -2.68 -31.70
CA VAL A 320 -7.29 -2.01 -30.51
C VAL A 320 -5.81 -2.35 -30.39
N PHE A 321 -4.98 -1.33 -30.20
CA PHE A 321 -3.55 -1.44 -29.93
C PHE A 321 -3.21 -0.85 -28.56
N ALA A 322 -1.98 -1.04 -28.10
CA ALA A 322 -1.51 -0.53 -26.82
C ALA A 322 -1.70 0.99 -26.63
N TRP A 323 -1.60 1.76 -27.67
CA TRP A 323 -1.82 3.23 -27.66
C TRP A 323 -3.29 3.64 -27.59
N ASP A 324 -4.23 2.70 -27.74
CA ASP A 324 -5.67 2.97 -27.60
C ASP A 324 -6.16 2.75 -26.15
N ARG A 325 -5.31 2.23 -25.27
CA ARG A 325 -5.65 1.88 -23.88
C ARG A 325 -6.23 3.05 -23.08
N PHE A 326 -5.77 4.25 -23.33
CA PHE A 326 -6.19 5.47 -22.65
C PHE A 326 -6.94 6.43 -23.58
N MET A 327 -7.47 5.91 -24.68
CA MET A 327 -8.26 6.71 -25.62
C MET A 327 -9.42 7.37 -24.87
N PRO A 328 -9.58 8.70 -24.96
CA PRO A 328 -10.68 9.39 -24.31
C PRO A 328 -12.02 9.04 -25.01
N ASP A 329 -13.04 8.81 -24.21
CA ASP A 329 -14.42 8.77 -24.67
C ASP A 329 -15.00 10.19 -24.58
N PRO A 330 -15.34 10.85 -25.72
CA PRO A 330 -15.90 12.21 -25.69
C PRO A 330 -17.23 12.33 -24.96
N LYS A 331 -17.94 11.20 -24.79
CA LYS A 331 -19.22 11.12 -24.08
C LYS A 331 -19.06 10.73 -22.61
N ALA A 332 -17.84 10.33 -22.20
CA ALA A 332 -17.62 9.95 -20.81
C ALA A 332 -17.77 11.16 -19.88
N PRO A 333 -18.50 11.02 -18.79
CA PRO A 333 -18.59 12.10 -17.82
C PRO A 333 -17.22 12.35 -17.15
N THR A 334 -16.95 13.60 -16.85
CA THR A 334 -15.75 14.03 -16.14
C THR A 334 -16.14 14.69 -14.82
N PRO A 335 -16.69 13.93 -13.86
CA PRO A 335 -17.12 14.49 -12.59
C PRO A 335 -15.94 15.09 -11.84
N ARG A 336 -16.20 16.23 -11.19
CA ARG A 336 -15.25 16.91 -10.33
C ARG A 336 -15.90 17.15 -8.98
N PHE A 337 -15.13 16.95 -7.93
CA PHE A 337 -15.59 17.07 -6.55
C PHE A 337 -14.71 18.05 -5.79
N THR A 338 -15.30 19.01 -5.09
CA THR A 338 -14.59 19.76 -4.04
C THR A 338 -14.22 18.81 -2.90
N ILE A 339 -13.25 19.18 -2.07
CA ILE A 339 -12.87 18.41 -0.89
C ILE A 339 -14.09 18.25 0.05
N GLY A 340 -14.90 19.30 0.18
CA GLY A 340 -16.12 19.27 0.97
C GLY A 340 -17.18 18.31 0.45
N GLU A 341 -17.39 18.23 -0.88
CA GLU A 341 -18.31 17.26 -1.51
C GLU A 341 -17.76 15.83 -1.36
N ALA A 342 -16.46 15.63 -1.58
CA ALA A 342 -15.80 14.36 -1.37
C ALA A 342 -15.98 13.85 0.07
N SER A 343 -15.77 14.72 1.05
CA SER A 343 -15.99 14.40 2.48
C SER A 343 -17.43 14.00 2.78
N LYS A 344 -18.42 14.71 2.23
CA LYS A 344 -19.85 14.37 2.39
C LYS A 344 -20.18 13.01 1.78
N ILE A 345 -19.68 12.72 0.57
CA ILE A 345 -19.88 11.43 -0.09
C ILE A 345 -19.27 10.31 0.76
N ILE A 346 -18.04 10.46 1.25
CA ILE A 346 -17.39 9.46 2.09
C ILE A 346 -18.18 9.21 3.38
N LEU A 347 -18.71 10.25 4.03
CA LEU A 347 -19.56 10.13 5.21
C LEU A 347 -20.85 9.35 4.93
N GLU A 348 -21.55 9.65 3.83
CA GLU A 348 -22.77 8.92 3.46
C GLU A 348 -22.49 7.45 3.15
N VAL A 349 -21.42 7.18 2.40
CA VAL A 349 -20.99 5.82 2.01
C VAL A 349 -20.60 4.98 3.24
N THR A 350 -19.97 5.58 4.24
CA THR A 350 -19.49 4.86 5.42
C THR A 350 -20.48 4.79 6.57
N LYS A 351 -21.57 5.55 6.52
CA LYS A 351 -22.64 5.55 7.54
C LYS A 351 -23.23 4.14 7.83
N PRO A 352 -23.49 3.28 6.83
CA PRO A 352 -23.98 1.92 7.08
C PRO A 352 -22.97 1.01 7.81
N LEU A 353 -21.68 1.39 7.87
CA LEU A 353 -20.66 0.63 8.60
C LEU A 353 -20.80 0.74 10.13
N GLY A 354 -21.74 1.54 10.63
CA GLY A 354 -22.08 1.65 12.02
C GLY A 354 -21.59 2.93 12.69
N ASN A 355 -22.19 3.24 13.85
CA ASN A 355 -22.02 4.54 14.50
C ASN A 355 -20.58 4.84 14.91
N ASP A 356 -19.83 3.86 15.41
CA ASP A 356 -18.43 4.08 15.81
C ASP A 356 -17.56 4.43 14.60
N TYR A 357 -17.71 3.68 13.50
CA TYR A 357 -16.98 3.95 12.26
C TYR A 357 -17.31 5.34 11.72
N TYR A 358 -18.60 5.66 11.63
CA TYR A 358 -19.09 6.97 11.17
C TYR A 358 -18.57 8.12 12.04
N THR A 359 -18.58 7.96 13.37
CA THR A 359 -18.12 9.00 14.29
C THR A 359 -16.63 9.31 14.10
N GLU A 360 -15.79 8.27 13.98
CA GLU A 360 -14.35 8.48 13.78
C GLU A 360 -14.07 9.04 12.36
N MET A 361 -14.81 8.59 11.34
CA MET A 361 -14.74 9.18 10.00
C MET A 361 -15.13 10.67 10.00
N ALA A 362 -16.22 11.04 10.68
CA ALA A 362 -16.65 12.43 10.79
C ALA A 362 -15.59 13.30 11.50
N LYS A 363 -14.94 12.79 12.55
CA LYS A 363 -13.85 13.50 13.21
C LYS A 363 -12.63 13.72 12.30
N LEU A 364 -12.31 12.73 11.45
CA LEU A 364 -11.20 12.86 10.50
C LEU A 364 -11.52 13.91 9.43
N LEU A 365 -12.73 13.85 8.87
CA LEU A 365 -13.14 14.67 7.72
C LEU A 365 -13.59 16.09 8.10
N ASP A 366 -13.83 16.37 9.37
CA ASP A 366 -14.14 17.73 9.83
C ASP A 366 -12.89 18.63 9.71
N PRO A 367 -12.90 19.62 8.81
CA PRO A 367 -11.75 20.50 8.59
C PRO A 367 -11.37 21.31 9.84
N GLN A 368 -12.32 21.54 10.77
CA GLN A 368 -12.06 22.23 12.03
C GLN A 368 -11.08 21.46 12.92
N ASN A 369 -10.95 20.15 12.74
CA ASN A 369 -10.01 19.35 13.51
C ASN A 369 -8.55 19.42 13.02
N GLY A 370 -8.29 20.03 11.85
CA GLY A 370 -6.93 20.21 11.30
C GLY A 370 -6.21 18.90 11.02
N ARG A 371 -6.96 17.84 10.62
CA ARG A 371 -6.43 16.50 10.36
C ARG A 371 -6.23 16.19 8.87
N LEU A 372 -6.64 17.07 7.98
CA LEU A 372 -6.53 16.95 6.54
C LEU A 372 -5.52 17.96 5.99
N ASP A 373 -4.64 17.52 5.08
CA ASP A 373 -3.81 18.42 4.29
C ASP A 373 -3.86 18.01 2.82
N MET A 374 -4.71 18.67 2.04
CA MET A 374 -5.08 18.25 0.68
C MET A 374 -4.86 19.34 -0.36
N VAL A 375 -4.66 20.58 0.05
CA VAL A 375 -4.51 21.69 -0.88
C VAL A 375 -3.08 21.74 -1.42
N ASN A 376 -2.95 21.76 -2.75
CA ASN A 376 -1.65 21.84 -3.40
C ASN A 376 -0.95 23.17 -3.08
N ARG A 377 0.34 23.10 -2.72
CA ARG A 377 1.20 24.22 -2.35
C ARG A 377 2.62 23.98 -2.85
N PRO A 378 3.42 25.04 -3.09
CA PRO A 378 4.83 24.89 -3.41
C PRO A 378 5.61 24.12 -2.34
N ASN A 379 6.71 23.51 -2.72
CA ASN A 379 7.69 22.83 -1.85
C ASN A 379 7.17 21.65 -1.03
N ARG A 380 5.96 21.18 -1.24
CA ARG A 380 5.45 19.99 -0.55
C ARG A 380 5.65 18.70 -1.34
N VAL A 381 5.67 17.58 -0.64
CA VAL A 381 5.72 16.26 -1.29
C VAL A 381 4.52 16.10 -2.23
N GLN A 382 4.79 15.78 -3.48
CA GLN A 382 3.77 15.42 -4.46
C GLN A 382 3.49 13.92 -4.38
N ARG A 383 2.46 13.53 -3.65
CA ARG A 383 2.03 12.14 -3.49
C ARG A 383 0.52 12.03 -3.70
N PRO A 384 0.05 10.87 -4.22
CA PRO A 384 -1.38 10.64 -4.37
C PRO A 384 -2.15 10.83 -3.07
N GLY A 385 -1.74 10.16 -2.02
CA GLY A 385 -2.33 10.27 -0.69
C GLY A 385 -1.64 9.30 0.26
N PHE A 386 -1.71 9.56 1.55
CA PHE A 386 -1.41 8.62 2.60
C PHE A 386 -2.01 9.11 3.93
N SER A 387 -2.26 8.20 4.84
CA SER A 387 -2.60 8.51 6.21
C SER A 387 -1.47 8.10 7.15
N THR A 388 -1.35 8.79 8.27
CA THR A 388 -0.52 8.35 9.38
C THR A 388 -1.34 8.40 10.65
N GLY A 389 -1.14 7.45 11.52
CA GLY A 389 -1.84 7.29 12.77
C GLY A 389 -1.51 5.94 13.37
N SER A 390 -1.70 5.82 14.66
CA SER A 390 -1.59 4.55 15.38
C SER A 390 -2.23 4.71 16.76
N VAL A 391 -2.14 3.70 17.59
CA VAL A 391 -2.57 3.79 18.98
C VAL A 391 -1.73 4.81 19.73
N GLY A 392 -2.38 5.66 20.53
CA GLY A 392 -1.75 6.68 21.35
C GLY A 392 -1.60 8.07 20.73
N TYR A 393 -2.03 8.29 19.47
CA TYR A 393 -2.07 9.60 18.86
C TYR A 393 -3.06 9.71 17.70
N ASN A 394 -3.42 10.94 17.32
CA ASN A 394 -4.42 11.21 16.29
C ASN A 394 -3.96 10.78 14.90
N SER A 395 -4.87 10.17 14.14
CA SER A 395 -4.66 9.97 12.71
C SER A 395 -4.85 11.27 11.93
N VAL A 396 -4.00 11.48 10.93
CA VAL A 396 -4.06 12.58 9.98
C VAL A 396 -3.92 12.06 8.56
N PHE A 397 -4.49 12.79 7.60
CA PHE A 397 -4.50 12.42 6.18
C PHE A 397 -3.86 13.51 5.32
N PHE A 398 -2.98 13.10 4.41
CA PHE A 398 -2.28 13.95 3.47
C PHE A 398 -2.54 13.51 2.03
N GLN A 399 -2.86 14.48 1.15
CA GLN A 399 -2.88 14.27 -0.30
C GLN A 399 -2.30 15.49 -1.01
N GLY A 400 -1.16 15.29 -1.70
CA GLY A 400 -0.35 16.39 -2.23
C GLY A 400 -0.96 17.13 -3.42
N ASN A 401 -1.90 16.51 -4.13
CA ASN A 401 -2.40 16.99 -5.41
C ASN A 401 -3.87 16.62 -5.65
N PHE A 402 -4.74 16.93 -4.69
CA PHE A 402 -6.18 16.74 -4.90
C PHE A 402 -6.70 17.71 -5.97
N GLU A 403 -7.13 17.17 -7.09
CA GLU A 403 -7.68 17.90 -8.23
C GLU A 403 -9.19 17.69 -8.41
N GLY A 404 -9.78 16.86 -7.56
CA GLY A 404 -11.21 16.57 -7.51
C GLY A 404 -11.68 15.53 -8.54
N TYR A 405 -10.79 14.83 -9.20
CA TYR A 405 -11.18 13.71 -10.06
C TYR A 405 -11.61 12.49 -9.24
N ILE A 406 -12.29 11.56 -9.89
CA ILE A 406 -12.74 10.32 -9.23
C ILE A 406 -11.57 9.54 -8.60
N GLY A 407 -10.39 9.57 -9.20
CA GLY A 407 -9.19 8.96 -8.64
C GLY A 407 -8.80 9.56 -7.29
N ASP A 408 -8.87 10.88 -7.16
CA ASP A 408 -8.57 11.57 -5.91
C ASP A 408 -9.59 11.23 -4.81
N LEU A 409 -10.87 11.13 -5.18
CA LEU A 409 -11.93 10.72 -4.26
C LEU A 409 -11.75 9.27 -3.78
N ILE A 410 -11.36 8.36 -4.67
CA ILE A 410 -11.08 6.96 -4.31
C ILE A 410 -9.89 6.88 -3.34
N ILE A 411 -8.79 7.59 -3.64
CA ILE A 411 -7.61 7.66 -2.76
C ILE A 411 -8.00 8.24 -1.39
N PHE A 412 -8.82 9.28 -1.37
CA PHE A 412 -9.31 9.88 -0.13
C PHE A 412 -10.10 8.87 0.71
N GLY A 413 -11.03 8.13 0.12
CA GLY A 413 -11.80 7.08 0.80
C GLY A 413 -10.93 5.92 1.30
N HIS A 414 -9.92 5.53 0.53
CA HIS A 414 -8.93 4.50 0.87
C HIS A 414 -8.15 4.89 2.13
N GLU A 415 -7.47 6.02 2.09
CA GLU A 415 -6.60 6.48 3.18
C GLU A 415 -7.39 6.87 4.44
N ALA A 416 -8.60 7.43 4.26
CA ALA A 416 -9.50 7.65 5.38
C ALA A 416 -9.88 6.33 6.08
N GLY A 417 -9.98 5.24 5.33
CA GLY A 417 -10.21 3.90 5.88
C GLY A 417 -9.09 3.45 6.84
N HIS A 418 -7.83 3.62 6.44
CA HIS A 418 -6.68 3.35 7.32
C HIS A 418 -6.70 4.24 8.57
N ALA A 419 -6.94 5.53 8.40
CA ALA A 419 -7.00 6.46 9.52
C ALA A 419 -8.07 6.08 10.54
N VAL A 420 -9.28 5.73 10.08
CA VAL A 420 -10.39 5.30 10.95
C VAL A 420 -10.08 3.99 11.66
N GLN A 421 -9.45 3.01 10.98
CA GLN A 421 -9.02 1.77 11.62
C GLN A 421 -8.08 2.06 12.80
N ASN A 422 -7.07 2.91 12.61
CA ASN A 422 -6.14 3.31 13.66
C ASN A 422 -6.86 3.97 14.85
N MET A 423 -7.82 4.86 14.56
CA MET A 423 -8.62 5.52 15.60
C MET A 423 -9.51 4.54 16.38
N LEU A 424 -10.06 3.53 15.70
CA LEU A 424 -10.85 2.48 16.34
C LEU A 424 -9.98 1.56 17.22
N MET A 425 -8.78 1.23 16.81
CA MET A 425 -7.82 0.46 17.63
C MET A 425 -7.37 1.26 18.85
N ASP A 426 -7.10 2.57 18.68
CA ASP A 426 -6.73 3.45 19.79
C ASP A 426 -7.85 3.55 20.82
N LYS A 427 -9.08 3.79 20.38
CA LYS A 427 -10.27 3.83 21.23
C LYS A 427 -10.50 2.52 21.99
N ASN A 428 -10.08 1.39 21.43
CA ASN A 428 -10.19 0.06 22.07
C ASN A 428 -8.98 -0.27 22.95
N GLY A 429 -8.01 0.63 23.10
CA GLY A 429 -6.84 0.44 23.96
C GLY A 429 -5.85 -0.62 23.45
N VAL A 430 -5.78 -0.86 22.15
CA VAL A 430 -4.88 -1.85 21.55
C VAL A 430 -3.43 -1.54 21.93
N SER A 431 -2.64 -2.58 22.23
CA SER A 431 -1.20 -2.48 22.47
C SER A 431 -0.47 -1.98 21.23
N SER A 432 0.60 -1.17 21.40
CA SER A 432 1.43 -0.71 20.29
C SER A 432 2.06 -1.87 19.51
N PHE A 433 2.28 -3.02 20.17
CA PHE A 433 2.81 -4.22 19.53
C PHE A 433 1.82 -4.88 18.58
N TYR A 434 0.54 -4.57 18.71
CA TYR A 434 -0.57 -5.12 17.94
C TYR A 434 -1.28 -4.07 17.07
N ALA A 435 -0.72 -2.86 16.99
CA ALA A 435 -1.29 -1.78 16.17
C ALA A 435 -0.97 -1.92 14.67
N SER A 436 -0.06 -2.84 14.30
CA SER A 436 0.36 -3.05 12.91
C SER A 436 0.39 -4.53 12.59
N GLY A 437 -0.18 -4.91 11.46
CA GLY A 437 -0.24 -6.28 10.96
C GLY A 437 0.32 -6.42 9.53
N PRO A 438 0.15 -7.59 8.91
CA PRO A 438 0.53 -7.78 7.51
C PRO A 438 -0.20 -6.79 6.59
N SER A 439 0.53 -6.20 5.62
CA SER A 439 -0.03 -5.16 4.74
C SER A 439 -1.30 -5.61 4.02
N TYR A 440 -1.39 -6.87 3.58
CA TYR A 440 -2.60 -7.36 2.92
C TYR A 440 -3.86 -7.26 3.79
N PHE A 441 -3.69 -7.33 5.12
CA PHE A 441 -4.82 -7.23 6.03
C PHE A 441 -5.27 -5.78 6.20
N THR A 442 -4.32 -4.86 6.40
CA THR A 442 -4.64 -3.41 6.49
C THR A 442 -5.19 -2.86 5.17
N GLU A 443 -4.58 -3.23 4.03
CA GLU A 443 -5.03 -2.83 2.70
C GLU A 443 -6.43 -3.35 2.36
N SER A 444 -6.85 -4.48 2.94
CA SER A 444 -8.19 -5.02 2.69
C SER A 444 -9.31 -4.11 3.20
N PHE A 445 -9.09 -3.40 4.29
CA PHE A 445 -10.07 -2.47 4.86
C PHE A 445 -10.20 -1.20 4.01
N ALA A 446 -9.09 -0.67 3.54
CA ALA A 446 -9.06 0.47 2.64
C ALA A 446 -9.64 0.11 1.25
N GLY A 447 -9.27 -1.05 0.70
CA GLY A 447 -9.84 -1.55 -0.55
C GLY A 447 -11.35 -1.81 -0.48
N PHE A 448 -11.88 -2.18 0.70
CA PHE A 448 -13.32 -2.28 0.89
C PHE A 448 -14.00 -0.90 0.81
N ASN A 449 -13.39 0.15 1.37
CA ASN A 449 -13.90 1.52 1.22
C ASN A 449 -13.95 1.97 -0.25
N GLU A 450 -12.94 1.62 -1.07
CA GLU A 450 -12.96 1.90 -2.51
C GLU A 450 -14.17 1.27 -3.21
N LEU A 451 -14.45 0.00 -2.88
CA LEU A 451 -15.55 -0.74 -3.49
C LEU A 451 -16.91 -0.17 -3.11
N ILE A 452 -17.15 0.11 -1.81
CA ILE A 452 -18.44 0.70 -1.38
C ILE A 452 -18.62 2.11 -1.95
N LEU A 453 -17.54 2.89 -2.09
CA LEU A 453 -17.58 4.23 -2.65
C LEU A 453 -17.94 4.20 -4.14
N THR A 454 -17.29 3.37 -4.93
CA THR A 454 -17.55 3.28 -6.37
C THR A 454 -18.92 2.65 -6.67
N ASP A 455 -19.36 1.67 -5.88
CA ASP A 455 -20.71 1.13 -5.98
C ASP A 455 -21.79 2.15 -5.58
N TYR A 456 -21.56 2.94 -4.52
CA TYR A 456 -22.46 4.02 -4.14
C TYR A 456 -22.67 5.02 -5.28
N LEU A 457 -21.59 5.47 -5.91
CA LEU A 457 -21.67 6.37 -7.05
C LEU A 457 -22.41 5.73 -8.24
N TYR A 458 -22.18 4.45 -8.50
CA TYR A 458 -22.90 3.69 -9.52
C TYR A 458 -24.40 3.60 -9.25
N GLN A 459 -24.79 3.29 -8.01
CA GLN A 459 -26.20 3.17 -7.62
C GLN A 459 -26.95 4.51 -7.69
N HIS A 460 -26.27 5.63 -7.46
CA HIS A 460 -26.86 6.98 -7.46
C HIS A 460 -26.66 7.73 -8.79
N ALA A 461 -26.11 7.08 -9.81
CA ALA A 461 -25.93 7.69 -11.12
C ALA A 461 -27.27 7.90 -11.85
N ASN A 462 -27.50 9.10 -12.36
CA ASN A 462 -28.76 9.51 -12.98
C ASN A 462 -28.86 9.20 -14.48
N THR A 463 -27.72 8.96 -15.16
CA THR A 463 -27.70 8.64 -16.59
C THR A 463 -26.91 7.35 -16.85
N ILE A 464 -27.10 6.76 -18.02
CA ILE A 464 -26.44 5.52 -18.42
C ILE A 464 -24.92 5.72 -18.55
N GLU A 465 -24.49 6.91 -19.00
CA GLU A 465 -23.09 7.28 -19.14
C GLU A 465 -22.39 7.32 -17.77
N TYR A 466 -23.01 7.93 -16.76
CA TYR A 466 -22.49 7.93 -15.40
C TYR A 466 -22.52 6.52 -14.79
N LYS A 467 -23.56 5.72 -15.03
CA LYS A 467 -23.59 4.32 -14.59
C LYS A 467 -22.44 3.51 -15.18
N LYS A 468 -22.27 3.57 -16.50
CA LYS A 468 -21.16 2.92 -17.20
C LYS A 468 -19.82 3.37 -16.63
N TYR A 469 -19.63 4.68 -16.46
CA TYR A 469 -18.41 5.28 -15.93
C TYR A 469 -18.07 4.78 -14.53
N TYR A 470 -19.00 4.84 -13.58
CA TYR A 470 -18.73 4.43 -12.20
C TYR A 470 -18.60 2.91 -12.05
N LEU A 471 -19.38 2.13 -12.80
CA LEU A 471 -19.25 0.68 -12.81
C LEU A 471 -17.89 0.23 -13.39
N SER A 472 -17.39 0.93 -14.43
CA SER A 472 -16.04 0.67 -14.94
C SER A 472 -14.96 0.96 -13.89
N ARG A 473 -15.13 1.99 -13.04
CA ARG A 473 -14.22 2.27 -11.92
C ARG A 473 -14.24 1.17 -10.87
N PHE A 474 -15.44 0.70 -10.49
CA PHE A 474 -15.58 -0.45 -9.60
C PHE A 474 -14.87 -1.69 -10.16
N LEU A 475 -15.13 -2.01 -11.43
CA LEU A 475 -14.50 -3.16 -12.09
C LEU A 475 -12.99 -3.01 -12.19
N ASN A 476 -12.47 -1.83 -12.51
CA ASN A 476 -11.02 -1.59 -12.53
C ASN A 476 -10.38 -1.87 -11.16
N GLN A 477 -11.03 -1.44 -10.06
CA GLN A 477 -10.59 -1.77 -8.70
C GLN A 477 -10.62 -3.28 -8.43
N ALA A 478 -11.69 -3.95 -8.83
CA ALA A 478 -11.84 -5.39 -8.65
C ALA A 478 -10.83 -6.20 -9.49
N MET A 479 -10.55 -5.78 -10.73
CA MET A 479 -9.61 -6.43 -11.66
C MET A 479 -8.15 -6.29 -11.25
N GLU A 480 -7.82 -5.37 -10.31
CA GLU A 480 -6.49 -5.35 -9.69
C GLU A 480 -6.11 -6.70 -9.08
N LEU A 481 -7.09 -7.54 -8.73
CA LEU A 481 -6.85 -8.91 -8.29
C LEU A 481 -6.04 -9.70 -9.32
N PHE A 482 -6.42 -9.62 -10.59
CA PHE A 482 -5.73 -10.32 -11.68
C PHE A 482 -4.43 -9.63 -12.09
N GLY A 483 -4.40 -8.30 -12.14
CA GLY A 483 -3.19 -7.54 -12.46
C GLY A 483 -2.08 -7.77 -11.44
N ASN A 484 -2.41 -7.71 -10.14
CA ASN A 484 -1.46 -8.03 -9.07
C ASN A 484 -1.13 -9.53 -9.03
N GLY A 485 -2.09 -10.41 -9.36
CA GLY A 485 -1.88 -11.86 -9.49
C GLY A 485 -0.87 -12.20 -10.58
N MET A 486 -0.96 -11.53 -11.72
CA MET A 486 0.00 -11.64 -12.83
C MET A 486 1.42 -11.22 -12.38
N ASP A 487 1.53 -10.05 -11.77
CA ASP A 487 2.81 -9.53 -11.29
C ASP A 487 3.43 -10.43 -10.21
N ALA A 488 2.63 -10.89 -9.24
CA ALA A 488 3.08 -11.82 -8.19
C ALA A 488 3.50 -13.18 -8.77
N THR A 489 2.80 -13.66 -9.81
CA THR A 489 3.17 -14.89 -10.53
C THR A 489 4.51 -14.73 -11.25
N TYR A 490 4.71 -13.60 -11.93
CA TYR A 490 5.96 -13.27 -12.60
C TYR A 490 7.12 -13.21 -11.58
N GLU A 491 6.98 -12.44 -10.50
CA GLU A 491 8.02 -12.35 -9.47
C GLU A 491 8.34 -13.71 -8.86
N ARG A 492 7.34 -14.52 -8.51
CA ARG A 492 7.57 -15.87 -8.01
C ARG A 492 8.42 -16.71 -8.96
N ILE A 493 8.12 -16.67 -10.27
CA ILE A 493 8.90 -17.40 -11.29
C ILE A 493 10.34 -16.87 -11.36
N LEU A 494 10.55 -15.56 -11.23
CA LEU A 494 11.89 -14.97 -11.22
C LEU A 494 12.72 -15.48 -10.03
N TYR A 495 12.12 -15.53 -8.83
CA TYR A 495 12.81 -16.03 -7.63
C TYR A 495 13.12 -17.53 -7.66
N ASP A 496 12.41 -18.32 -8.45
CA ASP A 496 12.72 -19.72 -8.69
C ASP A 496 13.76 -19.88 -9.84
N SER A 497 13.69 -19.07 -10.88
CA SER A 497 14.41 -19.26 -12.15
C SER A 497 15.78 -18.59 -12.22
N ILE A 498 15.94 -17.40 -11.63
CA ILE A 498 17.20 -16.64 -11.68
C ILE A 498 18.29 -17.36 -10.86
N PRO A 499 18.03 -17.79 -9.61
CA PRO A 499 19.04 -18.56 -8.86
C PRO A 499 19.38 -19.89 -9.51
N ALA A 500 18.43 -20.50 -10.24
CA ALA A 500 18.64 -21.75 -10.99
C ALA A 500 19.34 -21.53 -12.36
N GLY A 501 19.71 -20.30 -12.71
CA GLY A 501 20.38 -19.98 -13.98
C GLY A 501 19.49 -20.06 -15.22
N LYS A 502 18.18 -20.23 -15.06
CA LYS A 502 17.22 -20.35 -16.18
C LYS A 502 16.85 -19.00 -16.81
N ILE A 503 16.96 -17.93 -16.04
CA ILE A 503 16.77 -16.53 -16.48
C ILE A 503 18.01 -15.75 -16.08
N SER A 504 18.70 -15.17 -17.07
CA SER A 504 19.99 -14.50 -16.88
C SER A 504 20.19 -13.22 -17.70
N ASN A 505 19.21 -12.86 -18.56
CA ASN A 505 19.30 -11.69 -19.44
C ASN A 505 17.92 -11.06 -19.70
N ALA A 506 17.92 -9.92 -20.37
CA ALA A 506 16.72 -9.14 -20.68
C ALA A 506 15.73 -9.87 -21.58
N ASP A 507 16.21 -10.66 -22.56
CA ASP A 507 15.33 -11.40 -23.49
C ASP A 507 14.51 -12.48 -22.76
N GLN A 508 15.15 -13.17 -21.79
CA GLN A 508 14.47 -14.18 -21.00
C GLN A 508 13.48 -13.56 -20.00
N LEU A 509 13.79 -12.39 -19.44
CA LEU A 509 12.86 -11.61 -18.61
C LEU A 509 11.63 -11.18 -19.42
N GLU A 510 11.82 -10.66 -20.64
CA GLU A 510 10.74 -10.25 -21.52
C GLU A 510 9.88 -11.43 -21.94
N LEU A 511 10.50 -12.54 -22.38
CA LEU A 511 9.80 -13.76 -22.75
C LEU A 511 8.96 -14.31 -21.57
N GLN A 512 9.50 -14.27 -20.36
CA GLN A 512 8.76 -14.71 -19.17
C GLN A 512 7.59 -13.79 -18.86
N MET A 513 7.77 -12.46 -18.98
CA MET A 513 6.67 -11.50 -18.80
C MET A 513 5.57 -11.73 -19.84
N GLN A 514 5.95 -11.93 -21.11
CA GLN A 514 4.99 -12.23 -22.17
C GLN A 514 4.21 -13.51 -21.91
N LYS A 515 4.89 -14.60 -21.52
CA LYS A 515 4.24 -15.88 -21.17
C LYS A 515 3.26 -15.72 -20.00
N THR A 516 3.65 -15.01 -18.98
CA THR A 516 2.77 -14.74 -17.83
C THR A 516 1.63 -13.80 -18.21
N GLY A 517 1.94 -12.74 -18.98
CA GLY A 517 0.97 -11.73 -19.38
C GLY A 517 -0.19 -12.29 -20.21
N VAL A 518 0.10 -13.08 -21.26
CA VAL A 518 -0.95 -13.65 -22.13
C VAL A 518 -1.88 -14.60 -21.38
N GLN A 519 -1.41 -15.22 -20.29
CA GLN A 519 -2.25 -16.06 -19.44
C GLN A 519 -3.32 -15.24 -18.70
N PHE A 520 -2.98 -14.02 -18.26
CA PHE A 520 -3.85 -13.21 -17.42
C PHE A 520 -4.66 -12.15 -18.19
N SER A 521 -4.16 -11.65 -19.32
CA SER A 521 -4.70 -10.44 -19.95
C SER A 521 -4.56 -10.50 -21.48
N ILE A 522 -5.60 -10.07 -22.19
CA ILE A 522 -5.56 -9.96 -23.67
C ILE A 522 -4.66 -8.82 -24.13
N TRP A 523 -4.34 -7.84 -23.27
CA TRP A 523 -3.39 -6.78 -23.60
C TRP A 523 -2.02 -7.30 -24.00
N TYR A 524 -1.62 -8.48 -23.52
CA TYR A 524 -0.33 -9.10 -23.84
C TYR A 524 -0.36 -9.94 -25.14
N GLN A 525 -1.46 -9.95 -25.88
CA GLN A 525 -1.47 -10.57 -27.20
C GLN A 525 -0.48 -9.84 -28.13
N PRO A 526 0.37 -10.57 -28.91
CA PRO A 526 1.48 -9.97 -29.67
C PRO A 526 1.06 -8.87 -30.64
N TYR A 527 -0.14 -8.99 -31.25
CA TYR A 527 -0.65 -8.00 -32.21
C TYR A 527 -0.98 -6.64 -31.56
N ILE A 528 -1.21 -6.60 -30.23
CA ILE A 528 -1.55 -5.37 -29.49
C ILE A 528 -0.33 -4.49 -29.27
N LYS A 529 0.87 -5.06 -29.32
CA LYS A 529 2.17 -4.36 -29.14
C LYS A 529 2.35 -3.74 -27.73
N PHE A 530 1.79 -4.39 -26.73
CA PHE A 530 1.95 -4.01 -25.31
C PHE A 530 3.23 -4.64 -24.75
N GLU A 531 4.37 -4.08 -25.11
CA GLU A 531 5.69 -4.65 -24.82
C GLU A 531 6.35 -4.03 -23.59
N MET A 532 7.37 -4.71 -23.06
CA MET A 532 8.32 -4.20 -22.07
C MET A 532 7.72 -3.68 -20.74
N GLN A 533 6.58 -4.23 -20.34
CA GLN A 533 5.86 -3.74 -19.16
C GLN A 533 6.59 -3.96 -17.84
N TRP A 534 7.55 -4.89 -17.77
CA TRP A 534 8.38 -5.12 -16.59
C TRP A 534 9.44 -4.04 -16.35
N VAL A 535 9.89 -3.35 -17.41
CA VAL A 535 10.99 -2.35 -17.38
C VAL A 535 10.68 -1.17 -16.46
N ASN A 536 9.43 -0.72 -16.41
CA ASN A 536 9.04 0.45 -15.61
C ASN A 536 8.52 0.09 -14.21
N LYS A 537 8.56 -1.20 -13.81
CA LYS A 537 8.03 -1.63 -12.53
C LYS A 537 9.09 -1.50 -11.41
N LEU A 538 9.34 -0.28 -10.95
CA LEU A 538 10.23 0.01 -9.82
C LEU A 538 9.95 -0.92 -8.61
N GLN A 539 8.69 -1.31 -8.42
CA GLN A 539 8.28 -2.12 -7.27
C GLN A 539 8.95 -3.49 -7.23
N PHE A 540 9.26 -4.11 -8.39
CA PHE A 540 10.02 -5.36 -8.44
C PHE A 540 11.44 -5.22 -7.88
N ILE A 541 11.96 -4.00 -7.83
CA ILE A 541 13.31 -3.68 -7.35
C ILE A 541 13.25 -3.11 -5.93
N SER A 542 12.38 -2.11 -5.68
CA SER A 542 12.32 -1.41 -4.40
C SER A 542 11.62 -2.20 -3.29
N ASN A 543 10.57 -2.93 -3.65
CA ASN A 543 9.75 -3.70 -2.72
C ASN A 543 9.29 -5.03 -3.35
N PRO A 544 10.23 -5.94 -3.62
CA PRO A 544 9.93 -7.19 -4.29
C PRO A 544 8.85 -8.01 -3.60
N MET A 545 8.04 -8.71 -4.39
CA MET A 545 6.90 -9.55 -3.98
C MET A 545 5.74 -8.78 -3.31
N TYR A 546 5.81 -7.44 -3.21
CA TYR A 546 4.77 -6.67 -2.53
C TYR A 546 3.40 -6.78 -3.22
N ARG A 547 3.36 -7.06 -4.54
CA ARG A 547 2.11 -7.28 -5.29
C ARG A 547 1.24 -8.39 -4.70
N LEU A 548 1.84 -9.39 -4.07
CA LEU A 548 1.12 -10.45 -3.38
C LEU A 548 0.23 -9.92 -2.22
N ASN A 549 0.64 -8.83 -1.53
CA ASN A 549 -0.23 -8.24 -0.51
C ASN A 549 -1.53 -7.71 -1.12
N TYR A 550 -1.47 -7.08 -2.29
CA TYR A 550 -2.67 -6.58 -2.95
C TYR A 550 -3.58 -7.69 -3.47
N VAL A 551 -3.03 -8.86 -3.84
CA VAL A 551 -3.84 -10.03 -4.19
C VAL A 551 -4.72 -10.44 -3.00
N TYR A 552 -4.12 -10.66 -1.84
CA TYR A 552 -4.86 -11.05 -0.64
C TYR A 552 -5.78 -9.93 -0.13
N ALA A 553 -5.31 -8.68 -0.16
CA ALA A 553 -6.10 -7.53 0.24
C ALA A 553 -7.37 -7.39 -0.61
N LYS A 554 -7.25 -7.53 -1.93
CA LYS A 554 -8.39 -7.40 -2.85
C LYS A 554 -9.38 -8.56 -2.69
N LEU A 555 -8.91 -9.79 -2.46
CA LEU A 555 -9.78 -10.92 -2.14
C LEU A 555 -10.61 -10.67 -0.88
N LEU A 556 -9.97 -10.20 0.19
CA LEU A 556 -10.67 -9.87 1.44
C LEU A 556 -11.64 -8.70 1.24
N ALA A 557 -11.24 -7.64 0.53
CA ALA A 557 -12.10 -6.48 0.26
C ALA A 557 -13.35 -6.87 -0.55
N LEU A 558 -13.20 -7.71 -1.58
CA LEU A 558 -14.31 -8.23 -2.39
C LEU A 558 -15.24 -9.12 -1.56
N TYR A 559 -14.68 -9.95 -0.68
CA TYR A 559 -15.46 -10.74 0.25
C TYR A 559 -16.26 -9.85 1.22
N TYR A 560 -15.62 -8.84 1.83
CA TYR A 560 -16.31 -7.89 2.71
C TYR A 560 -17.44 -7.17 1.97
N PHE A 561 -17.19 -6.73 0.75
CA PHE A 561 -18.18 -6.07 -0.09
C PHE A 561 -19.35 -7.00 -0.42
N SER A 562 -19.09 -8.26 -0.75
CA SER A 562 -20.15 -9.25 -0.99
C SER A 562 -21.04 -9.47 0.25
N GLN A 563 -20.43 -9.54 1.45
CA GLN A 563 -21.19 -9.67 2.70
C GLN A 563 -22.00 -8.39 3.03
N TYR A 564 -21.41 -7.23 2.74
CA TYR A 564 -22.07 -5.93 2.91
C TYR A 564 -23.31 -5.79 2.02
N GLN A 565 -23.22 -6.17 0.74
CA GLN A 565 -24.34 -6.10 -0.21
C GLN A 565 -25.56 -6.96 0.21
N GLN A 566 -25.32 -8.03 0.96
CA GLN A 566 -26.41 -8.86 1.51
C GLN A 566 -27.16 -8.19 2.66
N ASN A 567 -26.88 -6.93 2.96
CA ASN A 567 -27.43 -6.14 4.08
C ASN A 567 -27.32 -6.86 5.43
N ASN A 568 -26.20 -7.54 5.64
CA ASN A 568 -25.96 -8.40 6.79
C ASN A 568 -25.51 -7.57 8.01
N LYS A 569 -26.47 -7.19 8.87
CA LYS A 569 -26.16 -6.49 10.14
C LYS A 569 -25.15 -7.23 11.00
N SER A 570 -25.21 -8.57 11.03
CA SER A 570 -24.26 -9.41 11.75
C SER A 570 -22.84 -9.27 11.18
N PHE A 571 -22.70 -9.17 9.86
CA PHE A 571 -21.41 -8.92 9.23
C PHE A 571 -20.83 -7.58 9.70
N ILE A 572 -21.60 -6.50 9.67
CA ILE A 572 -21.14 -5.17 10.09
C ILE A 572 -20.66 -5.16 11.55
N GLN A 573 -21.38 -5.84 12.46
CA GLN A 573 -20.96 -5.97 13.86
C GLN A 573 -19.62 -6.70 13.97
N LYS A 574 -19.46 -7.83 13.27
CA LYS A 574 -18.21 -8.62 13.24
C LYS A 574 -17.06 -7.86 12.59
N TYR A 575 -17.33 -7.15 11.51
CA TYR A 575 -16.35 -6.32 10.81
C TYR A 575 -15.82 -5.19 11.71
N ASN A 576 -16.72 -4.49 12.42
CA ASN A 576 -16.30 -3.47 13.39
C ASN A 576 -15.51 -4.05 14.56
N ALA A 577 -15.86 -5.24 15.03
CA ALA A 577 -15.10 -5.93 16.06
C ALA A 577 -13.70 -6.30 15.57
N LEU A 578 -13.59 -6.78 14.31
CA LEU A 578 -12.32 -7.04 13.65
C LEU A 578 -11.44 -5.80 13.55
N LEU A 579 -12.00 -4.66 13.11
CA LEU A 579 -11.27 -3.39 12.97
C LEU A 579 -10.67 -2.89 14.30
N ARG A 580 -11.38 -3.12 15.42
CA ARG A 580 -10.94 -2.68 16.76
C ARG A 580 -9.94 -3.61 17.40
N ASN A 581 -9.85 -4.86 16.96
CA ASN A 581 -9.07 -5.88 17.66
C ASN A 581 -7.56 -5.62 17.59
N GLY A 582 -7.07 -5.03 16.53
CA GLY A 582 -5.64 -5.02 16.23
C GLY A 582 -5.16 -6.41 15.76
N TYR A 583 -3.86 -6.66 15.93
CA TYR A 583 -3.17 -7.83 15.35
C TYR A 583 -2.49 -8.67 16.43
N ASP A 584 -3.26 -9.06 17.44
CA ASP A 584 -2.81 -9.80 18.63
C ASP A 584 -2.67 -11.32 18.40
N SER A 585 -2.90 -11.76 17.18
CA SER A 585 -2.78 -13.15 16.77
C SER A 585 -2.44 -13.27 15.28
N GLU A 586 -2.19 -14.50 14.81
CA GLU A 586 -2.01 -14.75 13.37
C GLU A 586 -3.27 -14.32 12.59
N PRO A 587 -3.12 -13.70 11.41
CA PRO A 587 -4.25 -13.20 10.60
C PRO A 587 -5.34 -14.23 10.35
N ASP A 588 -4.96 -15.49 10.14
CA ASP A 588 -5.91 -16.58 9.90
C ASP A 588 -6.78 -16.88 11.13
N LYS A 589 -6.19 -16.81 12.34
CA LYS A 589 -6.92 -16.96 13.60
C LYS A 589 -7.89 -15.80 13.83
N ILE A 590 -7.44 -14.57 13.53
CA ILE A 590 -8.27 -13.36 13.64
C ILE A 590 -9.45 -13.45 12.66
N LEU A 591 -9.22 -13.80 11.39
CA LEU A 591 -10.27 -13.94 10.38
C LEU A 591 -11.29 -15.04 10.76
N LYS A 592 -10.83 -16.17 11.27
CA LYS A 592 -11.70 -17.24 11.75
C LYS A 592 -12.54 -16.81 12.95
N GLN A 593 -11.93 -16.12 13.90
CA GLN A 593 -12.61 -15.63 15.12
C GLN A 593 -13.74 -14.65 14.79
N PHE A 594 -13.49 -13.65 13.96
CA PHE A 594 -14.45 -12.58 13.69
C PHE A 594 -15.38 -12.88 12.51
N LEU A 595 -14.86 -13.47 11.44
CA LEU A 595 -15.61 -13.62 10.18
C LEU A 595 -15.92 -15.08 9.81
N GLY A 596 -15.32 -16.05 10.52
CA GLY A 596 -15.51 -17.48 10.24
C GLY A 596 -14.89 -17.93 8.91
N ILE A 597 -13.84 -17.24 8.43
CA ILE A 597 -13.11 -17.56 7.19
C ILE A 597 -11.62 -17.72 7.45
N SER A 598 -10.93 -18.42 6.55
CA SER A 598 -9.48 -18.49 6.48
C SER A 598 -8.98 -17.76 5.23
N ILE A 599 -7.75 -17.22 5.30
CA ILE A 599 -7.10 -16.58 4.14
C ILE A 599 -6.85 -17.57 2.98
N SER A 600 -6.84 -18.86 3.27
CA SER A 600 -6.66 -19.94 2.31
C SER A 600 -7.97 -20.62 1.90
N ASP A 601 -9.13 -20.13 2.37
CA ASP A 601 -10.41 -20.73 2.02
C ASP A 601 -10.75 -20.56 0.53
N LYS A 602 -11.07 -21.67 -0.14
CA LYS A 602 -11.62 -21.65 -1.51
C LYS A 602 -12.85 -20.75 -1.60
N LYS A 603 -13.72 -20.73 -0.57
CA LYS A 603 -14.90 -19.87 -0.48
C LYS A 603 -14.57 -18.40 -0.66
N LEU A 604 -13.42 -17.93 -0.11
CA LEU A 604 -12.97 -16.53 -0.25
C LEU A 604 -12.77 -16.19 -1.74
N VAL A 605 -12.12 -17.07 -2.49
CA VAL A 605 -11.87 -16.90 -3.93
C VAL A 605 -13.18 -17.00 -4.72
N ASP A 606 -13.97 -18.05 -4.47
CA ASP A 606 -15.21 -18.29 -5.21
C ASP A 606 -16.22 -17.13 -5.07
N VAL A 607 -16.39 -16.58 -3.85
CA VAL A 607 -17.27 -15.43 -3.59
C VAL A 607 -16.75 -14.18 -4.32
N SER A 608 -15.44 -13.94 -4.29
CA SER A 608 -14.83 -12.78 -4.95
C SER A 608 -14.99 -12.85 -6.47
N LEU A 609 -14.69 -14.00 -7.08
CA LEU A 609 -14.83 -14.19 -8.52
C LEU A 609 -16.29 -14.15 -8.98
N GLY A 610 -17.21 -14.70 -8.18
CA GLY A 610 -18.65 -14.65 -8.46
C GLY A 610 -19.19 -13.21 -8.46
N LEU A 611 -18.74 -12.38 -7.50
CA LEU A 611 -19.08 -10.95 -7.45
C LEU A 611 -18.57 -10.20 -8.70
N ILE A 612 -17.32 -10.45 -9.08
CA ILE A 612 -16.71 -9.83 -10.26
C ILE A 612 -17.52 -10.19 -11.52
N ASN A 613 -17.83 -11.48 -11.73
CA ASN A 613 -18.62 -11.91 -12.87
C ASN A 613 -19.98 -11.22 -12.94
N LYS A 614 -20.69 -11.12 -11.82
CA LYS A 614 -21.97 -10.40 -11.76
C LYS A 614 -21.82 -8.93 -12.19
N LYS A 615 -20.77 -8.25 -11.73
CA LYS A 615 -20.52 -6.85 -12.10
C LYS A 615 -20.11 -6.69 -13.57
N ILE A 616 -19.49 -7.70 -14.16
CA ILE A 616 -19.22 -7.72 -15.61
C ILE A 616 -20.55 -7.88 -16.38
N ASP A 617 -21.47 -8.77 -15.95
CA ASP A 617 -22.79 -8.90 -16.55
C ASP A 617 -23.54 -7.56 -16.56
N GLU A 618 -23.49 -6.82 -15.42
CA GLU A 618 -24.06 -5.47 -15.31
C GLU A 618 -23.40 -4.51 -16.32
N TYR A 619 -22.06 -4.51 -16.44
CA TYR A 619 -21.31 -3.64 -17.36
C TYR A 619 -21.62 -3.95 -18.83
N GLU A 620 -21.61 -5.22 -19.22
CA GLU A 620 -21.93 -5.65 -20.58
C GLU A 620 -23.35 -5.24 -21.00
N SER A 621 -24.30 -5.19 -20.04
CA SER A 621 -25.66 -4.71 -20.31
C SER A 621 -25.73 -3.20 -20.60
N LEU A 622 -24.76 -2.41 -20.09
CA LEU A 622 -24.72 -0.96 -20.29
C LEU A 622 -24.00 -0.54 -21.60
N ILE A 623 -23.19 -1.43 -22.19
CA ILE A 623 -22.46 -1.14 -23.43
C ILE A 623 -23.13 -1.70 -24.69
N LYS A 624 -24.18 -2.52 -24.55
CA LYS A 624 -25.04 -2.99 -25.64
C LYS A 624 -25.94 -1.89 -26.14
#